data_c36e275178b094231dbae7c115d85044
#
_entry.id   c36e275178b094231dbae7c115d85044
#
_cell.length_a   1.000
_cell.length_b   1.000
_cell.length_c   1.000
_cell.angle_alpha   90.00
_cell.angle_beta   90.00
_cell.angle_gamma   90.00
#
_symmetry.space_group_name_H-M   'P 1'
#
loop_
_entity.id
_entity.type
_entity.pdbx_description
1 polymer ?
#
loop_
_entity_poly.entity_id
_entity_poly.type
_entity_poly.pdbx_seq_one_letter_code
_entity_poly.pdbx_strand_id
1 'polypeptide(L)'
;MLLIDSPENLTKLIENLKDDTTIYGTGTIAREFALQIRSYYGNLDKIRAFCVTHVDKESQIFGKPILQYDNISLKNVNEIIVALGRKARGEVIKTLENYKGNLVVIDSNVLNNYVDQEIYYEDCIEDVRDFLDQSDYNVSQLKENAMDVDTKMYAWTCWWQGEEDIPDLVKACINSQKKYLPGEVEHIVITEKNCEKFVRFPEYILKKVQDGSITLTTFSDMLREKLLYEYGGIWFDATVLIHKPFPIDYFRLPLYTCKGKEYHFSSYSQWSLWCMGGVKKNSIFKFLFDLFCEYYKYQEEIKYYLTVDYFIKAAMEYVGDAKELYDDIPYNNEGADQLAPYLKDEYVPSLYAELTENTYLSKLTTKHFDGRNGANFQGFSKTSIYSYIINQYL
;
A
#
# COMPACT_ATOMS: atom_id res chain seq x y z
N MET A 1 -30.80 13.13 2.83
CA MET A 1 -29.42 12.59 2.87
C MET A 1 -29.45 11.23 3.53
N LEU A 2 -28.92 10.21 2.89
CA LEU A 2 -28.80 8.84 3.39
C LEU A 2 -27.31 8.56 3.64
N LEU A 3 -26.93 8.04 4.81
CA LEU A 3 -25.58 7.60 5.11
C LEU A 3 -25.48 6.08 4.93
N ILE A 4 -24.48 5.64 4.19
CA ILE A 4 -24.13 4.24 4.01
C ILE A 4 -22.91 3.94 4.91
N ASP A 5 -23.14 3.26 5.99
CA ASP A 5 -22.20 2.99 7.08
C ASP A 5 -22.03 1.50 7.43
N SER A 6 -22.71 0.64 6.68
CA SER A 6 -22.58 -0.81 6.80
C SER A 6 -22.50 -1.51 5.44
N PRO A 7 -21.87 -2.70 5.40
CA PRO A 7 -21.77 -3.53 4.20
C PRO A 7 -23.14 -3.88 3.60
N GLU A 8 -24.12 -4.23 4.42
CA GLU A 8 -25.44 -4.58 3.95
C GLU A 8 -26.15 -3.39 3.28
N ASN A 9 -25.93 -2.17 3.81
CA ASN A 9 -26.47 -0.95 3.22
C ASN A 9 -25.78 -0.61 1.90
N LEU A 10 -24.47 -0.87 1.79
CA LEU A 10 -23.73 -0.69 0.53
C LEU A 10 -24.22 -1.66 -0.55
N THR A 11 -24.39 -2.94 -0.21
CA THR A 11 -24.93 -3.95 -1.13
C THR A 11 -26.31 -3.53 -1.63
N LYS A 12 -27.22 -3.12 -0.74
CA LYS A 12 -28.55 -2.63 -1.12
C LYS A 12 -28.50 -1.37 -1.98
N LEU A 13 -27.55 -0.47 -1.72
CA LEU A 13 -27.36 0.71 -2.57
C LEU A 13 -26.96 0.30 -3.98
N ILE A 14 -25.99 -0.59 -4.13
CA ILE A 14 -25.53 -1.07 -5.44
C ILE A 14 -26.66 -1.79 -6.18
N GLU A 15 -27.34 -2.73 -5.54
CA GLU A 15 -28.46 -3.49 -6.12
C GLU A 15 -29.59 -2.58 -6.65
N ASN A 16 -29.82 -1.47 -5.97
CA ASN A 16 -30.91 -0.54 -6.30
C ASN A 16 -30.41 0.78 -6.92
N LEU A 17 -29.19 0.78 -7.47
CA LEU A 17 -28.60 1.97 -8.07
C LEU A 17 -29.46 2.50 -9.22
N LYS A 18 -29.73 3.79 -9.19
CA LYS A 18 -30.55 4.43 -10.21
C LYS A 18 -29.75 4.71 -11.47
N ASP A 19 -30.44 4.73 -12.60
CA ASP A 19 -29.87 5.23 -13.83
C ASP A 19 -29.54 6.73 -13.69
N ASP A 20 -28.50 7.19 -14.40
CA ASP A 20 -28.02 8.58 -14.33
C ASP A 20 -27.45 9.01 -12.97
N THR A 21 -26.98 8.06 -12.14
CA THR A 21 -26.30 8.36 -10.88
C THR A 21 -25.00 9.12 -11.15
N THR A 22 -24.73 10.15 -10.34
CA THR A 22 -23.49 10.91 -10.37
C THR A 22 -22.69 10.64 -9.09
N ILE A 23 -21.40 10.28 -9.23
CA ILE A 23 -20.50 10.08 -8.10
C ILE A 23 -19.74 11.39 -7.84
N TYR A 24 -19.85 11.94 -6.63
CA TYR A 24 -19.07 13.11 -6.23
C TYR A 24 -17.76 12.67 -5.60
N GLY A 25 -16.67 12.94 -6.29
CA GLY A 25 -15.30 12.56 -5.99
C GLY A 25 -14.62 11.91 -7.19
N THR A 26 -13.29 11.96 -7.23
CA THR A 26 -12.44 11.36 -8.27
C THR A 26 -11.28 10.57 -7.67
N GLY A 27 -11.09 10.66 -6.36
CA GLY A 27 -10.05 9.95 -5.63
C GLY A 27 -10.37 8.46 -5.40
N THR A 28 -9.51 7.77 -4.65
CA THR A 28 -9.56 6.33 -4.37
C THR A 28 -10.96 5.85 -3.98
N ILE A 29 -11.65 6.52 -3.06
CA ILE A 29 -12.98 6.09 -2.58
C ILE A 29 -14.01 6.06 -3.71
N ALA A 30 -14.01 7.08 -4.57
CA ALA A 30 -14.92 7.15 -5.70
C ALA A 30 -14.62 6.08 -6.76
N ARG A 31 -13.34 5.84 -7.02
CA ARG A 31 -12.89 4.79 -7.94
C ARG A 31 -13.24 3.40 -7.41
N GLU A 32 -12.95 3.12 -6.14
CA GLU A 32 -13.33 1.86 -5.47
C GLU A 32 -14.83 1.60 -5.57
N PHE A 33 -15.65 2.60 -5.28
CA PHE A 33 -17.10 2.45 -5.39
C PHE A 33 -17.56 2.18 -6.83
N ALA A 34 -16.99 2.89 -7.81
CA ALA A 34 -17.29 2.64 -9.22
C ALA A 34 -16.89 1.23 -9.67
N LEU A 35 -15.76 0.71 -9.19
CA LEU A 35 -15.33 -0.66 -9.51
C LEU A 35 -16.27 -1.72 -8.90
N GLN A 36 -16.80 -1.50 -7.71
CA GLN A 36 -17.81 -2.38 -7.13
C GLN A 36 -19.12 -2.37 -7.94
N ILE A 37 -19.51 -1.21 -8.45
CA ILE A 37 -20.66 -1.11 -9.38
C ILE A 37 -20.38 -1.90 -10.66
N ARG A 38 -19.18 -1.74 -11.24
CA ARG A 38 -18.77 -2.50 -12.44
C ARG A 38 -18.76 -4.01 -12.17
N SER A 39 -18.30 -4.45 -11.01
CA SER A 39 -18.34 -5.86 -10.61
C SER A 39 -19.76 -6.41 -10.59
N TYR A 40 -20.68 -5.67 -10.02
CA TYR A 40 -22.05 -6.11 -9.87
C TYR A 40 -22.84 -6.11 -11.19
N TYR A 41 -22.70 -5.06 -12.01
CA TYR A 41 -23.46 -4.88 -13.26
C TYR A 41 -22.71 -5.30 -14.51
N GLY A 42 -21.42 -5.64 -14.45
CA GLY A 42 -20.56 -5.89 -15.60
C GLY A 42 -20.13 -4.63 -16.38
N ASN A 43 -20.66 -3.46 -16.02
CA ASN A 43 -20.37 -2.17 -16.67
C ASN A 43 -20.68 -0.99 -15.73
N LEU A 44 -20.46 0.22 -16.21
CA LEU A 44 -20.79 1.47 -15.49
C LEU A 44 -21.94 2.25 -16.11
N ASP A 45 -22.86 1.62 -16.83
CA ASP A 45 -23.92 2.33 -17.57
C ASP A 45 -24.87 3.11 -16.67
N LYS A 46 -25.04 2.68 -15.42
CA LYS A 46 -25.81 3.42 -14.41
C LYS A 46 -25.14 4.71 -13.94
N ILE A 47 -23.82 4.83 -14.14
CA ILE A 47 -23.08 6.04 -13.80
C ILE A 47 -23.07 7.00 -14.98
N ARG A 48 -23.63 8.18 -14.77
CA ARG A 48 -23.61 9.27 -15.73
C ARG A 48 -22.24 9.95 -15.79
N ALA A 49 -21.69 10.32 -14.64
CA ALA A 49 -20.48 11.11 -14.54
C ALA A 49 -19.86 11.02 -13.14
N PHE A 50 -18.60 11.39 -13.06
CA PHE A 50 -17.98 11.84 -11.82
C PHE A 50 -18.13 13.37 -11.69
N CYS A 51 -18.11 13.88 -10.46
CA CYS A 51 -18.28 15.29 -10.19
C CYS A 51 -17.26 15.77 -9.15
N VAL A 52 -16.73 16.96 -9.32
CA VAL A 52 -15.79 17.61 -8.40
C VAL A 52 -16.08 19.10 -8.26
N THR A 53 -15.57 19.73 -7.20
CA THR A 53 -15.69 21.19 -7.02
C THR A 53 -14.91 21.95 -8.08
N HIS A 54 -13.71 21.48 -8.42
CA HIS A 54 -12.83 22.03 -9.45
C HIS A 54 -12.32 20.89 -10.31
N VAL A 55 -12.40 21.04 -11.62
CA VAL A 55 -11.83 20.06 -12.57
C VAL A 55 -10.37 20.39 -12.80
N ASP A 56 -9.51 19.44 -12.52
CA ASP A 56 -8.09 19.50 -12.83
C ASP A 56 -7.82 19.02 -14.27
N LYS A 57 -6.68 18.36 -14.50
CA LYS A 57 -6.25 17.93 -15.83
C LYS A 57 -7.03 16.73 -16.38
N GLU A 58 -7.50 15.84 -15.50
CA GLU A 58 -8.21 14.61 -15.88
C GLU A 58 -9.64 14.94 -16.30
N SER A 59 -10.04 14.49 -17.48
CA SER A 59 -11.37 14.77 -18.04
C SER A 59 -12.35 13.61 -17.92
N GLN A 60 -11.89 12.42 -17.59
CA GLN A 60 -12.70 11.21 -17.49
C GLN A 60 -12.08 10.17 -16.54
N ILE A 61 -12.92 9.32 -15.96
CA ILE A 61 -12.54 8.13 -15.16
C ILE A 61 -13.35 6.94 -15.68
N PHE A 62 -12.69 5.84 -15.99
CA PHE A 62 -13.34 4.62 -16.53
C PHE A 62 -14.27 4.92 -17.72
N GLY A 63 -13.87 5.83 -18.60
CA GLY A 63 -14.67 6.26 -19.75
C GLY A 63 -15.87 7.16 -19.41
N LYS A 64 -16.09 7.52 -18.15
CA LYS A 64 -17.15 8.44 -17.71
C LYS A 64 -16.59 9.85 -17.50
N PRO A 65 -17.29 10.91 -17.94
CA PRO A 65 -16.79 12.28 -17.86
C PRO A 65 -16.67 12.77 -16.41
N ILE A 66 -15.71 13.68 -16.17
CA ILE A 66 -15.60 14.44 -14.93
C ILE A 66 -16.25 15.81 -15.16
N LEU A 67 -17.22 16.14 -14.35
CA LEU A 67 -17.95 17.40 -14.41
C LEU A 67 -17.62 18.27 -13.21
N GLN A 68 -17.46 19.56 -13.45
CA GLN A 68 -17.38 20.52 -12.36
C GLN A 68 -18.76 20.71 -11.75
N TYR A 69 -18.82 20.70 -10.41
CA TYR A 69 -20.04 21.04 -9.71
C TYR A 69 -20.35 22.53 -9.91
N ASP A 70 -21.21 22.78 -10.85
CA ASP A 70 -21.90 24.05 -10.97
C ASP A 70 -23.40 23.78 -10.97
N ASN A 71 -24.20 24.82 -10.62
CA ASN A 71 -25.62 24.68 -10.51
C ASN A 71 -26.36 24.41 -11.85
N ILE A 72 -25.61 24.34 -12.95
CA ILE A 72 -26.20 24.21 -14.30
C ILE A 72 -26.11 22.77 -14.79
N SER A 73 -24.94 22.14 -14.65
CA SER A 73 -24.70 20.78 -15.13
C SER A 73 -25.44 19.70 -14.33
N LEU A 74 -25.84 19.98 -13.10
CA LEU A 74 -26.50 19.02 -12.21
C LEU A 74 -27.98 19.29 -12.00
N LYS A 75 -28.60 20.24 -12.72
CA LYS A 75 -30.05 20.56 -12.61
C LYS A 75 -30.98 19.37 -12.87
N ASN A 76 -30.51 18.36 -13.59
CA ASN A 76 -31.28 17.17 -13.96
C ASN A 76 -30.71 15.88 -13.34
N VAL A 77 -29.79 15.97 -12.37
CA VAL A 77 -29.26 14.79 -11.68
C VAL A 77 -30.23 14.43 -10.55
N ASN A 78 -30.74 13.22 -10.58
CA ASN A 78 -31.71 12.75 -9.58
C ASN A 78 -31.02 12.24 -8.31
N GLU A 79 -29.77 11.77 -8.44
CA GLU A 79 -29.03 11.19 -7.33
C GLU A 79 -27.54 11.54 -7.40
N ILE A 80 -27.02 12.03 -6.29
CA ILE A 80 -25.57 12.24 -6.09
C ILE A 80 -25.11 11.32 -4.96
N ILE A 81 -24.08 10.54 -5.24
CA ILE A 81 -23.40 9.70 -4.24
C ILE A 81 -22.06 10.33 -3.91
N VAL A 82 -21.90 10.82 -2.69
CA VAL A 82 -20.66 11.43 -2.18
C VAL A 82 -19.74 10.32 -1.71
N ALA A 83 -18.66 10.10 -2.47
CA ALA A 83 -17.63 9.10 -2.24
C ALA A 83 -16.29 9.80 -1.96
N LEU A 84 -16.14 10.33 -0.75
CA LEU A 84 -15.00 11.16 -0.32
C LEU A 84 -14.53 10.80 1.08
N GLY A 85 -13.23 11.02 1.35
CA GLY A 85 -12.68 10.92 2.69
C GLY A 85 -13.33 11.91 3.68
N ARG A 86 -13.31 11.60 4.97
CA ARG A 86 -14.02 12.33 6.03
C ARG A 86 -13.81 13.84 6.01
N LYS A 87 -12.59 14.31 5.73
CA LYS A 87 -12.28 15.75 5.72
C LYS A 87 -12.98 16.47 4.57
N ALA A 88 -12.77 16.02 3.35
CA ALA A 88 -13.39 16.62 2.15
C ALA A 88 -14.91 16.45 2.13
N ARG A 89 -15.44 15.35 2.64
CA ARG A 89 -16.85 15.02 2.74
C ARG A 89 -17.67 16.10 3.45
N GLY A 90 -17.15 16.60 4.59
CA GLY A 90 -17.86 17.63 5.36
C GLY A 90 -18.01 18.96 4.62
N GLU A 91 -17.03 19.36 3.84
CA GLU A 91 -17.05 20.57 3.02
C GLU A 91 -18.01 20.41 1.84
N VAL A 92 -17.97 19.26 1.16
CA VAL A 92 -18.84 18.97 0.01
C VAL A 92 -20.30 18.85 0.41
N ILE A 93 -20.63 18.25 1.55
CA ILE A 93 -22.01 18.19 2.05
C ILE A 93 -22.58 19.61 2.23
N LYS A 94 -21.79 20.56 2.72
CA LYS A 94 -22.21 21.98 2.83
C LYS A 94 -22.44 22.60 1.45
N THR A 95 -21.57 22.31 0.48
CA THR A 95 -21.74 22.79 -0.90
C THR A 95 -23.03 22.26 -1.53
N LEU A 96 -23.43 21.03 -1.17
CA LEU A 96 -24.62 20.36 -1.66
C LEU A 96 -25.91 20.67 -0.87
N GLU A 97 -25.88 21.61 0.06
CA GLU A 97 -26.99 21.93 0.97
C GLU A 97 -28.29 22.35 0.20
N ASN A 98 -28.12 22.95 -0.96
CA ASN A 98 -29.23 23.37 -1.83
C ASN A 98 -29.63 22.36 -2.93
N TYR A 99 -28.96 21.20 -2.96
CA TYR A 99 -29.29 20.15 -3.89
C TYR A 99 -30.62 19.49 -3.53
N LYS A 100 -31.54 19.41 -4.49
CA LYS A 100 -32.94 18.96 -4.28
C LYS A 100 -33.15 17.48 -4.60
N GLY A 101 -32.16 16.80 -5.15
CA GLY A 101 -32.21 15.36 -5.47
C GLY A 101 -31.88 14.48 -4.27
N ASN A 102 -31.75 13.20 -4.53
CA ASN A 102 -31.28 12.23 -3.53
C ASN A 102 -29.81 12.41 -3.28
N LEU A 103 -29.42 12.65 -2.04
CA LEU A 103 -28.04 12.72 -1.59
C LEU A 103 -27.72 11.50 -0.75
N VAL A 104 -26.81 10.68 -1.24
CA VAL A 104 -26.28 9.50 -0.55
C VAL A 104 -24.82 9.78 -0.19
N VAL A 105 -24.40 9.38 0.98
CA VAL A 105 -23.04 9.57 1.47
C VAL A 105 -22.46 8.22 1.87
N ILE A 106 -21.34 7.83 1.30
CA ILE A 106 -20.65 6.58 1.63
C ILE A 106 -19.62 6.86 2.72
N ASP A 107 -19.63 6.07 3.79
CA ASP A 107 -18.50 6.01 4.73
C ASP A 107 -17.38 5.17 4.11
N SER A 108 -16.18 5.74 4.01
CA SER A 108 -15.04 5.08 3.38
C SER A 108 -14.69 3.71 4.01
N ASN A 109 -14.99 3.52 5.28
CA ASN A 109 -14.71 2.25 5.96
C ASN A 109 -15.58 1.09 5.44
N VAL A 110 -16.71 1.40 4.81
CA VAL A 110 -17.61 0.37 4.26
C VAL A 110 -17.03 -0.26 3.00
N LEU A 111 -16.35 0.53 2.18
CA LEU A 111 -15.74 0.06 0.93
C LEU A 111 -14.61 -0.93 1.17
N ASN A 112 -13.79 -0.72 2.20
CA ASN A 112 -12.65 -1.59 2.51
C ASN A 112 -13.04 -3.05 2.83
N ASN A 113 -14.31 -3.33 3.11
CA ASN A 113 -14.80 -4.68 3.40
C ASN A 113 -15.36 -5.43 2.18
N TYR A 114 -15.41 -4.77 0.99
CA TYR A 114 -16.07 -5.28 -0.21
C TYR A 114 -15.22 -5.20 -1.47
N VAL A 115 -13.93 -5.01 -1.33
CA VAL A 115 -13.03 -4.90 -2.48
C VAL A 115 -12.95 -6.26 -3.18
N ASP A 116 -13.43 -6.29 -4.41
CA ASP A 116 -13.10 -7.38 -5.34
C ASP A 116 -11.69 -7.15 -5.86
N GLN A 117 -10.73 -7.86 -5.29
CA GLN A 117 -9.32 -7.71 -5.60
C GLN A 117 -9.01 -8.00 -7.08
N GLU A 118 -9.77 -8.88 -7.71
CA GLU A 118 -9.57 -9.23 -9.12
C GLU A 118 -9.90 -8.06 -10.04
N ILE A 119 -10.90 -7.25 -9.69
CA ILE A 119 -11.26 -6.06 -10.49
C ILE A 119 -10.16 -5.01 -10.46
N TYR A 120 -9.58 -4.75 -9.28
CA TYR A 120 -8.44 -3.85 -9.19
C TYR A 120 -7.23 -4.37 -9.95
N TYR A 121 -7.02 -5.68 -9.90
CA TYR A 121 -5.97 -6.31 -10.67
C TYR A 121 -6.20 -6.15 -12.17
N GLU A 122 -7.39 -6.44 -12.67
CA GLU A 122 -7.73 -6.27 -14.10
C GLU A 122 -7.53 -4.83 -14.58
N ASP A 123 -7.85 -3.83 -13.75
CA ASP A 123 -7.62 -2.42 -14.09
C ASP A 123 -6.12 -2.08 -14.09
N CYS A 124 -5.34 -2.63 -13.16
CA CYS A 124 -3.89 -2.43 -13.12
C CYS A 124 -3.13 -3.20 -14.19
N ILE A 125 -3.64 -4.36 -14.64
CA ILE A 125 -2.97 -5.18 -15.64
C ILE A 125 -2.92 -4.50 -17.02
N GLU A 126 -3.84 -3.57 -17.30
CA GLU A 126 -3.78 -2.77 -18.53
C GLU A 126 -2.49 -1.91 -18.53
N ASP A 127 -2.15 -1.27 -17.41
CA ASP A 127 -0.91 -0.50 -17.30
C ASP A 127 0.33 -1.38 -17.48
N VAL A 128 0.27 -2.64 -16.99
CA VAL A 128 1.37 -3.60 -17.17
C VAL A 128 1.50 -4.05 -18.62
N ARG A 129 0.40 -4.30 -19.29
CA ARG A 129 0.41 -4.67 -20.72
C ARG A 129 0.94 -3.52 -21.58
N ASP A 130 0.51 -2.31 -21.32
CA ASP A 130 1.03 -1.11 -21.99
C ASP A 130 2.54 -0.99 -21.79
N PHE A 131 3.05 -1.22 -20.58
CA PHE A 131 4.48 -1.25 -20.30
C PHE A 131 5.19 -2.31 -21.13
N LEU A 132 4.67 -3.54 -21.20
CA LEU A 132 5.30 -4.64 -21.93
C LEU A 132 5.27 -4.41 -23.43
N ASP A 133 4.20 -3.83 -23.98
CA ASP A 133 3.99 -3.62 -25.41
C ASP A 133 4.75 -2.39 -25.94
N GLN A 134 4.81 -1.31 -25.15
CA GLN A 134 5.36 -0.03 -25.62
C GLN A 134 6.86 0.10 -25.38
N SER A 135 7.42 -0.60 -24.42
CA SER A 135 8.80 -0.39 -23.97
C SER A 135 9.84 -1.29 -24.64
N ASP A 136 9.47 -2.15 -25.61
CA ASP A 136 10.33 -3.23 -26.07
C ASP A 136 10.94 -4.07 -24.91
N TYR A 137 10.24 -4.07 -23.77
CA TYR A 137 10.71 -4.70 -22.54
C TYR A 137 10.73 -6.22 -22.70
N ASN A 138 11.93 -6.75 -22.79
CA ASN A 138 12.09 -8.18 -23.00
C ASN A 138 12.16 -8.94 -21.67
N VAL A 139 11.00 -9.34 -21.16
CA VAL A 139 10.88 -10.13 -19.92
C VAL A 139 11.73 -11.42 -19.98
N SER A 140 11.93 -12.00 -21.17
CA SER A 140 12.73 -13.22 -21.31
C SER A 140 14.22 -13.00 -21.04
N GLN A 141 14.73 -11.78 -21.22
CA GLN A 141 16.10 -11.44 -20.82
C GLN A 141 16.29 -11.41 -19.30
N LEU A 142 15.24 -11.26 -18.52
CA LEU A 142 15.32 -11.33 -17.06
C LEU A 142 15.62 -12.75 -16.55
N LYS A 143 15.27 -13.79 -17.31
CA LYS A 143 15.53 -15.19 -16.95
C LYS A 143 17.00 -15.60 -17.00
N GLU A 144 17.80 -14.89 -17.80
CA GLU A 144 19.20 -15.24 -18.04
C GLU A 144 20.17 -14.62 -17.04
N ASN A 145 19.70 -13.68 -16.22
CA ASN A 145 20.52 -13.13 -15.15
C ASN A 145 20.60 -14.14 -14.00
N ALA A 146 21.61 -14.98 -14.02
CA ALA A 146 21.92 -15.87 -12.92
C ALA A 146 21.96 -15.07 -11.62
N MET A 147 21.18 -15.51 -10.63
CA MET A 147 21.16 -14.90 -9.31
C MET A 147 22.57 -14.96 -8.72
N ASP A 148 23.21 -13.80 -8.59
CA ASP A 148 24.54 -13.68 -8.03
C ASP A 148 24.42 -13.79 -6.51
N VAL A 149 24.92 -14.90 -5.97
CA VAL A 149 24.97 -15.13 -4.52
C VAL A 149 26.17 -14.37 -3.97
N ASP A 150 25.99 -13.10 -3.67
CA ASP A 150 26.98 -12.31 -2.96
C ASP A 150 27.14 -12.85 -1.51
N THR A 151 28.37 -12.82 -1.01
CA THR A 151 28.64 -13.19 0.37
C THR A 151 28.22 -12.13 1.37
N LYS A 152 27.98 -10.88 0.92
CA LYS A 152 27.59 -9.76 1.76
C LYS A 152 26.07 -9.68 1.87
N MET A 153 25.56 -9.75 3.10
CA MET A 153 24.14 -9.72 3.40
C MET A 153 23.74 -8.36 3.95
N TYR A 154 22.63 -7.84 3.46
CA TYR A 154 22.11 -6.52 3.84
C TYR A 154 20.69 -6.62 4.42
N ALA A 155 20.45 -5.83 5.46
CA ALA A 155 19.10 -5.49 5.92
C ALA A 155 18.85 -4.00 5.66
N TRP A 156 17.78 -3.70 4.94
CA TRP A 156 17.43 -2.35 4.51
C TRP A 156 16.22 -1.84 5.29
N THR A 157 16.30 -0.62 5.76
CA THR A 157 15.16 0.10 6.35
C THR A 157 15.19 1.53 5.82
N CYS A 158 14.05 2.17 5.64
CA CYS A 158 14.00 3.57 5.21
C CYS A 158 13.27 4.44 6.22
N TRP A 159 13.92 5.56 6.57
CA TRP A 159 13.28 6.68 7.22
C TRP A 159 13.77 7.96 6.54
N TRP A 160 13.01 8.40 5.53
CA TRP A 160 13.44 9.42 4.57
C TRP A 160 13.82 10.74 5.23
N GLN A 161 13.09 11.15 6.25
CA GLN A 161 13.27 12.42 6.96
C GLN A 161 14.59 12.53 7.75
N GLY A 162 15.29 11.40 7.96
CA GLY A 162 16.53 11.36 8.72
C GLY A 162 16.37 10.90 10.17
N GLU A 163 17.51 10.58 10.80
CA GLU A 163 17.52 9.95 12.14
C GLU A 163 17.06 10.88 13.26
N GLU A 164 17.14 12.21 13.08
CA GLU A 164 16.81 13.20 14.10
C GLU A 164 15.30 13.28 14.36
N ASP A 165 14.48 12.97 13.34
CA ASP A 165 13.02 13.07 13.37
C ASP A 165 12.32 11.70 13.48
N ILE A 166 13.04 10.66 13.94
CA ILE A 166 12.47 9.32 14.09
C ILE A 166 11.56 9.27 15.32
N PRO A 167 10.25 8.94 15.18
CA PRO A 167 9.37 8.69 16.31
C PRO A 167 9.86 7.56 17.21
N ASP A 168 9.59 7.61 18.51
CA ASP A 168 10.06 6.62 19.48
C ASP A 168 9.74 5.18 19.08
N LEU A 169 8.51 4.91 18.60
CA LEU A 169 8.13 3.57 18.16
C LEU A 169 9.00 3.09 17.00
N VAL A 170 9.23 3.95 16.01
CA VAL A 170 10.07 3.62 14.84
C VAL A 170 11.52 3.40 15.29
N LYS A 171 12.03 4.23 16.19
CA LYS A 171 13.37 4.07 16.76
C LYS A 171 13.50 2.76 17.54
N ALA A 172 12.48 2.39 18.31
CA ALA A 172 12.44 1.10 19.01
C ALA A 172 12.44 -0.08 18.01
N CYS A 173 11.67 0.01 16.91
CA CYS A 173 11.70 -0.99 15.85
C CYS A 173 13.08 -1.12 15.22
N ILE A 174 13.71 -0.02 14.81
CA ILE A 174 15.06 -0.01 14.22
C ILE A 174 16.08 -0.58 15.21
N ASN A 175 16.00 -0.25 16.49
CA ASN A 175 16.89 -0.78 17.51
C ASN A 175 16.67 -2.30 17.73
N SER A 176 15.42 -2.77 17.65
CA SER A 176 15.12 -4.21 17.70
C SER A 176 15.72 -4.95 16.50
N GLN A 177 15.66 -4.36 15.30
CA GLN A 177 16.32 -4.89 14.10
C GLN A 177 17.83 -5.00 14.34
N LYS A 178 18.48 -3.92 14.77
CA LYS A 178 19.92 -3.94 15.11
C LYS A 178 20.29 -5.00 16.14
N LYS A 179 19.41 -5.28 17.10
CA LYS A 179 19.65 -6.25 18.19
C LYS A 179 19.53 -7.70 17.74
N TYR A 180 18.58 -8.00 16.86
CA TYR A 180 18.21 -9.38 16.56
C TYR A 180 18.58 -9.85 15.15
N LEU A 181 19.04 -8.98 14.28
CA LEU A 181 19.64 -9.39 13.02
C LEU A 181 20.97 -10.12 13.26
N PRO A 182 21.30 -11.12 12.43
CA PRO A 182 22.59 -11.80 12.52
C PRO A 182 23.78 -10.83 12.39
N GLY A 183 24.87 -11.08 13.10
CA GLY A 183 26.04 -10.19 13.12
C GLY A 183 26.74 -10.06 11.77
N GLU A 184 26.52 -11.00 10.85
CA GLU A 184 27.04 -10.97 9.48
C GLU A 184 26.24 -10.08 8.54
N VAL A 185 25.04 -9.64 8.97
CA VAL A 185 24.14 -8.79 8.18
C VAL A 185 24.44 -7.32 8.46
N GLU A 186 24.78 -6.57 7.43
CA GLU A 186 24.90 -5.11 7.53
C GLU A 186 23.52 -4.44 7.50
N HIS A 187 23.08 -3.87 8.63
CA HIS A 187 21.83 -3.13 8.71
C HIS A 187 22.03 -1.66 8.33
N ILE A 188 21.35 -1.21 7.29
CA ILE A 188 21.45 0.15 6.75
C ILE A 188 20.09 0.83 6.82
N VAL A 189 20.05 2.00 7.46
CA VAL A 189 18.89 2.89 7.45
C VAL A 189 19.10 3.91 6.34
N ILE A 190 18.25 3.83 5.32
CA ILE A 190 18.25 4.78 4.20
C ILE A 190 17.51 6.06 4.62
N THR A 191 18.10 7.18 4.31
CA THR A 191 17.57 8.52 4.50
C THR A 191 17.77 9.33 3.21
N GLU A 192 17.14 10.48 3.08
CA GLU A 192 17.40 11.41 1.97
C GLU A 192 18.90 11.72 1.81
N LYS A 193 19.62 11.90 2.93
CA LYS A 193 21.04 12.29 2.93
C LYS A 193 21.98 11.19 2.43
N ASN A 194 21.60 9.91 2.50
CA ASN A 194 22.49 8.80 2.15
C ASN A 194 22.02 7.94 0.97
N CYS A 195 20.81 8.14 0.49
CA CYS A 195 20.21 7.31 -0.57
C CYS A 195 21.09 7.24 -1.82
N GLU A 196 21.63 8.38 -2.28
CA GLU A 196 22.46 8.45 -3.49
C GLU A 196 23.78 7.67 -3.41
N LYS A 197 24.23 7.29 -2.20
CA LYS A 197 25.41 6.43 -2.01
C LYS A 197 25.15 4.99 -2.45
N PHE A 198 23.87 4.60 -2.46
CA PHE A 198 23.45 3.22 -2.76
C PHE A 198 22.77 3.12 -4.12
N VAL A 199 21.82 3.99 -4.41
CA VAL A 199 21.01 3.91 -5.62
C VAL A 199 20.79 5.29 -6.25
N ARG A 200 20.56 5.26 -7.57
CA ARG A 200 20.18 6.46 -8.33
C ARG A 200 18.84 6.23 -9.00
N PHE A 201 18.02 7.26 -9.00
CA PHE A 201 16.73 7.28 -9.67
C PHE A 201 16.78 8.15 -10.91
N PRO A 202 15.90 7.92 -11.90
CA PRO A 202 15.68 8.86 -13.00
C PRO A 202 15.29 10.24 -12.44
N GLU A 203 15.76 11.31 -13.10
CA GLU A 203 15.53 12.68 -12.65
C GLU A 203 14.04 13.04 -12.54
N TYR A 204 13.21 12.52 -13.47
CA TYR A 204 11.75 12.77 -13.44
C TYR A 204 11.07 12.13 -12.21
N ILE A 205 11.58 10.99 -11.71
CA ILE A 205 11.09 10.38 -10.48
C ILE A 205 11.42 11.27 -9.28
N LEU A 206 12.67 11.73 -9.16
CA LEU A 206 13.07 12.61 -8.06
C LEU A 206 12.27 13.91 -8.07
N LYS A 207 11.99 14.46 -9.24
CA LYS A 207 11.15 15.65 -9.39
C LYS A 207 9.72 15.39 -8.89
N LYS A 208 9.10 14.25 -9.25
CA LYS A 208 7.77 13.87 -8.80
C LYS A 208 7.71 13.58 -7.29
N VAL A 209 8.80 13.14 -6.68
CA VAL A 209 8.92 13.03 -5.22
C VAL A 209 8.97 14.41 -4.57
N GLN A 210 9.73 15.34 -5.15
CA GLN A 210 9.87 16.69 -4.62
C GLN A 210 8.58 17.53 -4.72
N ASP A 211 7.81 17.37 -5.78
CA ASP A 211 6.53 18.08 -5.96
C ASP A 211 5.33 17.36 -5.29
N GLY A 212 5.56 16.17 -4.72
CA GLY A 212 4.55 15.39 -3.99
C GLY A 212 3.63 14.52 -4.85
N SER A 213 3.84 14.47 -6.17
CA SER A 213 3.11 13.57 -7.09
C SER A 213 3.41 12.10 -6.74
N ILE A 214 4.64 11.79 -6.36
CA ILE A 214 5.01 10.50 -5.76
C ILE A 214 5.11 10.69 -4.25
N THR A 215 4.25 10.01 -3.51
CA THR A 215 4.31 10.03 -2.04
C THR A 215 5.58 9.34 -1.53
N LEU A 216 6.04 9.71 -0.32
CA LEU A 216 7.19 9.03 0.30
C LEU A 216 6.93 7.53 0.52
N THR A 217 5.68 7.12 0.71
CA THR A 217 5.31 5.70 0.81
C THR A 217 5.58 4.99 -0.52
N THR A 218 5.07 5.50 -1.62
CA THR A 218 5.28 4.92 -2.96
C THR A 218 6.76 4.99 -3.38
N PHE A 219 7.44 6.10 -3.05
CA PHE A 219 8.88 6.19 -3.28
C PHE A 219 9.67 5.13 -2.50
N SER A 220 9.25 4.83 -1.27
CA SER A 220 9.81 3.76 -0.45
C SER A 220 9.64 2.38 -1.10
N ASP A 221 8.51 2.13 -1.78
CA ASP A 221 8.31 0.90 -2.56
C ASP A 221 9.31 0.82 -3.72
N MET A 222 9.45 1.88 -4.51
CA MET A 222 10.45 1.94 -5.60
C MET A 222 11.89 1.78 -5.09
N LEU A 223 12.21 2.40 -3.95
CA LEU A 223 13.52 2.32 -3.31
C LEU A 223 13.84 0.89 -2.88
N ARG A 224 12.88 0.20 -2.27
CA ARG A 224 13.00 -1.22 -1.90
C ARG A 224 13.35 -2.07 -3.10
N GLU A 225 12.58 -1.99 -4.17
CA GLU A 225 12.81 -2.79 -5.37
C GLU A 225 14.20 -2.53 -5.97
N LYS A 226 14.62 -1.27 -6.01
CA LYS A 226 15.93 -0.87 -6.52
C LYS A 226 17.08 -1.43 -5.66
N LEU A 227 17.00 -1.27 -4.35
CA LEU A 227 18.02 -1.77 -3.41
C LEU A 227 18.13 -3.30 -3.46
N LEU A 228 16.99 -4.00 -3.43
CA LEU A 228 16.97 -5.46 -3.49
C LEU A 228 17.51 -5.98 -4.81
N TYR A 229 17.25 -5.32 -5.94
CA TYR A 229 17.87 -5.68 -7.20
C TYR A 229 19.38 -5.46 -7.22
N GLU A 230 19.86 -4.28 -6.75
CA GLU A 230 21.29 -3.94 -6.85
C GLU A 230 22.17 -4.69 -5.85
N TYR A 231 21.66 -4.97 -4.66
CA TYR A 231 22.45 -5.49 -3.54
C TYR A 231 21.91 -6.80 -2.96
N GLY A 232 20.65 -7.15 -3.20
CA GLY A 232 19.99 -8.22 -2.47
C GLY A 232 19.73 -7.87 -1.01
N GLY A 233 19.50 -8.90 -0.19
CA GLY A 233 19.21 -8.76 1.23
C GLY A 233 17.72 -8.73 1.53
N ILE A 234 17.37 -8.23 2.72
CA ILE A 234 15.97 -8.16 3.16
C ILE A 234 15.62 -6.71 3.54
N TRP A 235 14.50 -6.24 3.01
CA TRP A 235 13.86 -4.99 3.42
C TRP A 235 12.97 -5.22 4.63
N PHE A 236 13.09 -4.33 5.61
CA PHE A 236 12.21 -4.23 6.75
C PHE A 236 11.65 -2.81 6.80
N ASP A 237 10.34 -2.64 6.76
CA ASP A 237 9.76 -1.33 7.04
C ASP A 237 10.23 -0.80 8.40
N ALA A 238 10.30 0.51 8.54
CA ALA A 238 10.73 1.19 9.76
C ALA A 238 9.84 0.89 10.98
N THR A 239 8.66 0.34 10.78
CA THR A 239 7.73 -0.08 11.84
C THR A 239 7.73 -1.60 12.10
N VAL A 240 8.70 -2.33 11.58
CA VAL A 240 8.87 -3.76 11.87
C VAL A 240 9.66 -3.93 13.15
N LEU A 241 9.03 -4.52 14.16
CA LEU A 241 9.62 -4.89 15.44
C LEU A 241 10.08 -6.35 15.38
N ILE A 242 11.36 -6.62 15.61
CA ILE A 242 11.89 -7.99 15.70
C ILE A 242 11.97 -8.43 17.17
N HIS A 243 11.40 -9.60 17.50
CA HIS A 243 11.25 -10.08 18.88
C HIS A 243 12.36 -11.01 19.34
N LYS A 244 12.95 -11.77 18.41
CA LYS A 244 13.91 -12.84 18.67
C LYS A 244 14.89 -12.96 17.49
N PRO A 245 16.03 -13.68 17.66
CA PRO A 245 17.04 -13.81 16.62
C PRO A 245 16.43 -14.18 15.26
N PHE A 246 16.68 -13.34 14.27
CA PHE A 246 16.15 -13.53 12.92
C PHE A 246 17.01 -14.54 12.16
N PRO A 247 16.43 -15.54 11.46
CA PRO A 247 17.19 -16.60 10.82
C PRO A 247 18.07 -16.08 9.69
N ILE A 248 19.38 -16.37 9.75
CA ILE A 248 20.34 -15.97 8.72
C ILE A 248 20.03 -16.62 7.35
N ASP A 249 19.45 -17.81 7.36
CA ASP A 249 19.15 -18.56 6.14
C ASP A 249 18.12 -17.84 5.25
N TYR A 250 17.27 -16.98 5.81
CA TYR A 250 16.35 -16.16 5.02
C TYR A 250 17.07 -15.17 4.10
N PHE A 251 18.29 -14.72 4.46
CA PHE A 251 19.10 -13.84 3.62
C PHE A 251 19.74 -14.57 2.43
N ARG A 252 19.70 -15.90 2.40
CA ARG A 252 20.27 -16.74 1.34
C ARG A 252 19.23 -17.29 0.38
N LEU A 253 17.94 -17.02 0.64
CA LEU A 253 16.86 -17.46 -0.24
C LEU A 253 16.85 -16.65 -1.52
N PRO A 254 16.54 -17.27 -2.67
CA PRO A 254 16.31 -16.56 -3.93
C PRO A 254 15.28 -15.45 -3.78
N LEU A 255 14.20 -15.73 -3.06
CA LEU A 255 13.14 -14.82 -2.69
C LEU A 255 12.69 -15.11 -1.26
N TYR A 256 12.47 -14.08 -0.46
CA TYR A 256 11.89 -14.15 0.88
C TYR A 256 10.79 -13.10 1.05
N THR A 257 9.71 -13.48 1.71
CA THR A 257 8.69 -12.55 2.21
C THR A 257 7.95 -13.19 3.39
N CYS A 258 7.33 -12.38 4.24
CA CYS A 258 6.38 -12.91 5.21
C CYS A 258 5.13 -13.42 4.46
N LYS A 259 4.76 -14.67 4.75
CA LYS A 259 3.65 -15.37 4.08
C LYS A 259 2.72 -15.97 5.13
N GLY A 260 1.44 -15.60 5.05
CA GLY A 260 0.39 -16.07 5.95
C GLY A 260 -0.49 -17.15 5.32
N LYS A 261 -1.32 -17.78 6.15
CA LYS A 261 -2.30 -18.80 5.71
C LYS A 261 -3.66 -18.22 5.37
N GLU A 262 -3.99 -17.07 5.94
CA GLU A 262 -5.29 -16.44 5.74
C GLU A 262 -5.26 -15.53 4.52
N TYR A 263 -6.32 -15.57 3.74
CA TYR A 263 -6.48 -14.70 2.57
C TYR A 263 -6.97 -13.33 3.02
N HIS A 264 -6.03 -12.43 3.26
CA HIS A 264 -6.31 -11.04 3.56
C HIS A 264 -5.67 -10.14 2.52
N PHE A 265 -6.34 -9.03 2.23
CA PHE A 265 -5.85 -7.97 1.35
C PHE A 265 -5.54 -8.40 -0.11
N SER A 266 -5.03 -7.47 -0.89
CA SER A 266 -4.62 -7.64 -2.29
C SER A 266 -3.57 -8.73 -2.51
N SER A 267 -2.73 -8.97 -1.51
CA SER A 267 -1.68 -10.01 -1.55
C SER A 267 -2.18 -11.42 -1.28
N TYR A 268 -3.44 -11.60 -0.87
CA TYR A 268 -3.96 -12.88 -0.37
C TYR A 268 -3.04 -13.52 0.68
N SER A 269 -2.34 -12.70 1.47
CA SER A 269 -1.30 -13.11 2.44
C SER A 269 -0.15 -13.95 1.85
N GLN A 270 0.04 -13.93 0.54
CA GLN A 270 1.12 -14.65 -0.12
C GLN A 270 2.44 -13.88 -0.10
N TRP A 271 2.39 -12.59 0.14
CA TRP A 271 3.56 -11.72 0.34
C TRP A 271 3.24 -10.58 1.29
N SER A 272 4.30 -9.96 1.81
CA SER A 272 4.22 -8.79 2.67
C SER A 272 5.30 -7.80 2.26
N LEU A 273 4.89 -6.68 1.69
CA LEU A 273 5.80 -5.62 1.21
C LEU A 273 6.69 -5.05 2.31
N TRP A 274 6.20 -5.04 3.53
CA TRP A 274 6.91 -4.51 4.70
C TRP A 274 8.05 -5.40 5.19
N CYS A 275 8.16 -6.65 4.69
CA CYS A 275 9.28 -7.55 4.96
C CYS A 275 9.46 -8.51 3.78
N MET A 276 10.32 -8.16 2.85
CA MET A 276 10.64 -8.97 1.68
C MET A 276 12.09 -8.80 1.25
N GLY A 277 12.62 -9.78 0.54
CA GLY A 277 13.99 -9.75 0.07
C GLY A 277 14.34 -10.90 -0.86
N GLY A 278 15.61 -11.01 -1.17
CA GLY A 278 16.12 -12.06 -2.02
C GLY A 278 17.59 -11.84 -2.38
N VAL A 279 18.08 -12.69 -3.24
CA VAL A 279 19.44 -12.54 -3.74
C VAL A 279 19.55 -11.37 -4.72
N LYS A 280 20.76 -10.81 -4.80
CA LYS A 280 21.12 -9.74 -5.72
C LYS A 280 20.79 -10.12 -7.18
N LYS A 281 20.38 -9.12 -7.98
CA LYS A 281 19.99 -9.27 -9.40
C LYS A 281 18.76 -10.17 -9.63
N ASN A 282 17.93 -10.36 -8.62
CA ASN A 282 16.67 -11.05 -8.80
C ASN A 282 15.77 -10.28 -9.79
N SER A 283 15.30 -10.98 -10.80
CA SER A 283 14.51 -10.43 -11.93
C SER A 283 13.17 -9.83 -11.51
N ILE A 284 12.57 -10.32 -10.44
CA ILE A 284 11.31 -9.80 -9.90
C ILE A 284 11.49 -8.33 -9.49
N PHE A 285 12.52 -8.04 -8.68
CA PHE A 285 12.79 -6.67 -8.21
C PHE A 285 13.13 -5.71 -9.36
N LYS A 286 13.84 -6.22 -10.37
CA LYS A 286 14.10 -5.42 -11.57
C LYS A 286 12.81 -5.08 -12.32
N PHE A 287 11.98 -6.08 -12.56
CA PHE A 287 10.70 -5.89 -13.25
C PHE A 287 9.83 -4.87 -12.51
N LEU A 288 9.68 -5.01 -11.19
CA LEU A 288 8.88 -4.11 -10.38
C LEU A 288 9.42 -2.67 -10.42
N PHE A 289 10.73 -2.48 -10.30
CA PHE A 289 11.34 -1.16 -10.38
C PHE A 289 11.13 -0.51 -11.76
N ASP A 290 11.36 -1.27 -12.83
CA ASP A 290 11.23 -0.76 -14.19
C ASP A 290 9.75 -0.42 -14.50
N LEU A 291 8.82 -1.26 -14.04
CA LEU A 291 7.38 -1.03 -14.18
C LEU A 291 6.93 0.25 -13.46
N PHE A 292 7.39 0.50 -12.23
CA PHE A 292 7.13 1.76 -11.54
C PHE A 292 7.70 2.96 -12.30
N CYS A 293 8.93 2.85 -12.82
CA CYS A 293 9.54 3.91 -13.59
C CYS A 293 8.73 4.22 -14.85
N GLU A 294 8.27 3.19 -15.56
CA GLU A 294 7.44 3.36 -16.75
C GLU A 294 6.09 3.96 -16.41
N TYR A 295 5.41 3.42 -15.40
CA TYR A 295 4.12 3.91 -14.92
C TYR A 295 4.17 5.44 -14.67
N TYR A 296 5.17 5.92 -13.95
CA TYR A 296 5.30 7.35 -13.64
C TYR A 296 5.84 8.23 -14.78
N LYS A 297 6.14 7.70 -15.94
CA LYS A 297 6.33 8.54 -17.15
C LYS A 297 5.01 9.12 -17.63
N TYR A 298 3.92 8.37 -17.47
CA TYR A 298 2.60 8.70 -18.04
C TYR A 298 1.58 9.08 -16.97
N GLN A 299 1.74 8.59 -15.75
CA GLN A 299 0.83 8.85 -14.64
C GLN A 299 1.41 9.88 -13.67
N GLU A 300 0.55 10.78 -13.19
CA GLU A 300 0.95 11.76 -12.17
C GLU A 300 0.84 11.18 -10.75
N GLU A 301 -0.16 10.33 -10.50
CA GLU A 301 -0.45 9.74 -9.21
C GLU A 301 -0.67 8.23 -9.34
N ILE A 302 -0.51 7.50 -8.24
CA ILE A 302 -0.83 6.09 -8.19
C ILE A 302 -2.36 5.89 -8.15
N LYS A 303 -2.90 5.02 -8.99
CA LYS A 303 -4.35 4.78 -9.08
C LYS A 303 -4.95 4.27 -7.77
N TYR A 304 -4.26 3.31 -7.15
CA TYR A 304 -4.69 2.64 -5.92
C TYR A 304 -3.55 2.56 -4.94
N TYR A 305 -3.86 2.67 -3.65
CA TYR A 305 -2.85 2.56 -2.59
C TYR A 305 -2.07 1.23 -2.64
N LEU A 306 -2.73 0.15 -3.06
CA LEU A 306 -2.17 -1.20 -3.14
C LEU A 306 -1.72 -1.59 -4.57
N THR A 307 -1.51 -0.63 -5.47
CA THR A 307 -1.05 -0.90 -6.86
C THR A 307 0.21 -1.77 -6.89
N VAL A 308 1.11 -1.60 -5.92
CA VAL A 308 2.32 -2.42 -5.82
C VAL A 308 2.03 -3.92 -5.64
N ASP A 309 0.98 -4.29 -4.92
CA ASP A 309 0.57 -5.69 -4.77
C ASP A 309 0.11 -6.26 -6.12
N TYR A 310 -0.60 -5.47 -6.92
CA TYR A 310 -1.01 -5.88 -8.26
C TYR A 310 0.16 -6.00 -9.23
N PHE A 311 1.17 -5.16 -9.08
CA PHE A 311 2.42 -5.28 -9.83
C PHE A 311 3.20 -6.55 -9.45
N ILE A 312 3.19 -6.95 -8.18
CA ILE A 312 3.76 -8.25 -7.76
C ILE A 312 2.98 -9.41 -8.37
N LYS A 313 1.65 -9.35 -8.35
CA LYS A 313 0.82 -10.37 -9.01
C LYS A 313 1.14 -10.47 -10.50
N ALA A 314 1.30 -9.34 -11.18
CA ALA A 314 1.75 -9.30 -12.57
C ALA A 314 3.16 -9.90 -12.74
N ALA A 315 4.10 -9.59 -11.82
CA ALA A 315 5.43 -10.22 -11.87
C ALA A 315 5.36 -11.74 -11.80
N MET A 316 4.45 -12.30 -10.99
CA MET A 316 4.24 -13.76 -10.94
C MET A 316 3.72 -14.35 -12.27
N GLU A 317 3.01 -13.57 -13.08
CA GLU A 317 2.48 -14.01 -14.36
C GLU A 317 3.49 -13.85 -15.50
N TYR A 318 4.28 -12.78 -15.48
CA TYR A 318 5.13 -12.38 -16.61
C TYR A 318 6.61 -12.69 -16.39
N VAL A 319 7.10 -12.77 -15.15
CA VAL A 319 8.51 -12.96 -14.85
C VAL A 319 8.81 -14.42 -14.55
N GLY A 320 9.33 -15.13 -15.53
CA GLY A 320 10.00 -16.43 -15.44
C GLY A 320 9.44 -17.40 -14.42
N ASP A 321 10.25 -17.65 -13.40
CA ASP A 321 9.99 -18.54 -12.27
C ASP A 321 9.42 -17.81 -11.03
N ALA A 322 9.00 -16.55 -11.20
CA ALA A 322 8.55 -15.74 -10.08
C ALA A 322 7.43 -16.42 -9.27
N LYS A 323 6.44 -16.99 -9.95
CA LYS A 323 5.35 -17.70 -9.26
C LYS A 323 5.86 -18.89 -8.46
N GLU A 324 6.76 -19.70 -9.03
CA GLU A 324 7.36 -20.84 -8.36
C GLU A 324 8.15 -20.41 -7.12
N LEU A 325 8.95 -19.33 -7.24
CA LEU A 325 9.68 -18.76 -6.11
C LEU A 325 8.76 -18.30 -4.98
N TYR A 326 7.62 -17.68 -5.29
CA TYR A 326 6.63 -17.29 -4.27
C TYR A 326 5.94 -18.52 -3.67
N ASP A 327 5.59 -19.52 -4.48
CA ASP A 327 4.92 -20.74 -4.01
C ASP A 327 5.83 -21.56 -3.08
N ASP A 328 7.13 -21.58 -3.32
CA ASP A 328 8.14 -22.31 -2.52
C ASP A 328 8.40 -21.68 -1.15
N ILE A 329 8.04 -20.40 -0.93
CA ILE A 329 8.18 -19.79 0.39
C ILE A 329 7.20 -20.46 1.36
N PRO A 330 7.68 -21.08 2.45
CA PRO A 330 6.80 -21.67 3.44
C PRO A 330 6.03 -20.57 4.20
N TYR A 331 4.88 -20.92 4.77
CA TYR A 331 4.21 -20.05 5.73
C TYR A 331 5.15 -19.70 6.88
N ASN A 332 5.22 -18.43 7.18
CA ASN A 332 6.12 -17.93 8.22
C ASN A 332 5.54 -16.64 8.83
N ASN A 333 5.91 -16.35 10.08
CA ASN A 333 5.46 -15.14 10.77
C ASN A 333 3.93 -14.93 10.78
N GLU A 334 3.15 -15.97 10.99
CA GLU A 334 1.67 -15.93 10.96
C GLU A 334 1.07 -14.90 11.94
N GLY A 335 1.74 -14.60 13.04
CA GLY A 335 1.32 -13.61 14.05
C GLY A 335 1.81 -12.19 13.78
N ALA A 336 2.37 -11.87 12.63
CA ALA A 336 3.05 -10.60 12.39
C ALA A 336 2.14 -9.36 12.59
N ASP A 337 0.86 -9.45 12.29
CA ASP A 337 -0.10 -8.34 12.39
C ASP A 337 -0.89 -8.34 13.73
N GLN A 338 -0.70 -9.34 14.58
CA GLN A 338 -1.52 -9.52 15.79
C GLN A 338 -1.19 -8.52 16.90
N LEU A 339 0.05 -8.05 17.01
CA LEU A 339 0.47 -7.17 18.11
C LEU A 339 -0.01 -5.73 17.96
N ALA A 340 -0.09 -5.21 16.74
CA ALA A 340 -0.39 -3.81 16.47
C ALA A 340 -1.71 -3.31 17.08
N PRO A 341 -2.84 -4.05 17.05
CA PRO A 341 -4.11 -3.65 17.68
C PRO A 341 -4.03 -3.42 19.18
N TYR A 342 -3.12 -4.09 19.88
CA TYR A 342 -3.01 -4.11 21.34
C TYR A 342 -2.01 -3.08 21.91
N LEU A 343 -1.39 -2.25 21.09
CA LEU A 343 -0.34 -1.31 21.55
C LEU A 343 -0.79 -0.40 22.70
N LYS A 344 -2.07 -0.03 22.76
CA LYS A 344 -2.65 0.81 23.83
C LYS A 344 -3.04 0.04 25.09
N ASP A 345 -3.17 -1.28 25.00
CA ASP A 345 -3.66 -2.12 26.07
C ASP A 345 -2.57 -2.32 27.15
N GLU A 346 -2.97 -2.69 28.34
CA GLU A 346 -2.06 -2.93 29.45
C GLU A 346 -1.11 -4.09 29.11
N TYR A 347 0.17 -3.92 29.40
CA TYR A 347 1.15 -4.99 29.20
C TYR A 347 0.92 -6.12 30.20
N VAL A 348 0.52 -7.25 29.69
CA VAL A 348 0.40 -8.51 30.41
C VAL A 348 1.38 -9.51 29.76
N PRO A 349 2.39 -10.03 30.52
CA PRO A 349 3.43 -10.89 29.94
C PRO A 349 2.90 -12.10 29.17
N SER A 350 1.84 -12.76 29.66
CA SER A 350 1.23 -13.91 28.99
C SER A 350 0.55 -13.53 27.67
N LEU A 351 -0.16 -12.40 27.61
CA LEU A 351 -0.76 -11.89 26.39
C LEU A 351 0.31 -11.51 25.36
N TYR A 352 1.34 -10.78 25.82
CA TYR A 352 2.43 -10.38 24.92
C TYR A 352 3.15 -11.61 24.34
N ALA A 353 3.41 -12.62 25.17
CA ALA A 353 4.00 -13.88 24.71
C ALA A 353 3.09 -14.58 23.67
N GLU A 354 1.81 -14.68 23.91
CA GLU A 354 0.83 -15.25 22.98
C GLU A 354 0.85 -14.55 21.62
N LEU A 355 0.83 -13.20 21.61
CA LEU A 355 0.84 -12.38 20.40
C LEU A 355 2.17 -12.44 19.62
N THR A 356 3.27 -12.88 20.24
CA THR A 356 4.62 -12.89 19.62
C THR A 356 5.26 -14.28 19.50
N GLU A 357 4.61 -15.32 20.05
CA GLU A 357 5.18 -16.66 20.15
C GLU A 357 5.51 -17.26 18.77
N ASN A 358 4.56 -17.16 17.85
CA ASN A 358 4.64 -17.81 16.55
C ASN A 358 5.19 -16.90 15.44
N THR A 359 5.84 -15.80 15.80
CA THR A 359 6.45 -14.88 14.83
C THR A 359 7.85 -14.46 15.27
N TYR A 360 8.72 -14.18 14.30
CA TYR A 360 10.02 -13.54 14.54
C TYR A 360 9.88 -12.03 14.70
N LEU A 361 8.86 -11.46 14.06
CA LEU A 361 8.66 -10.02 13.97
C LEU A 361 7.17 -9.66 13.96
N SER A 362 6.87 -8.42 14.31
CA SER A 362 5.53 -7.84 14.18
C SER A 362 5.55 -6.57 13.34
N LYS A 363 4.57 -6.42 12.46
CA LYS A 363 4.30 -5.19 11.76
C LYS A 363 3.51 -4.25 12.68
N LEU A 364 4.12 -3.16 13.07
CA LEU A 364 3.47 -2.11 13.85
C LEU A 364 3.04 -0.94 12.97
N THR A 365 2.36 0.03 13.55
CA THR A 365 1.89 1.23 12.84
C THR A 365 2.13 2.48 13.66
N THR A 366 2.46 3.58 12.98
CA THR A 366 2.49 4.93 13.58
C THR A 366 1.14 5.64 13.46
N LYS A 367 0.16 5.02 12.79
CA LYS A 367 -1.21 5.56 12.65
C LYS A 367 -2.03 5.14 13.87
N HIS A 368 -2.82 6.06 14.41
CA HIS A 368 -3.83 5.68 15.40
C HIS A 368 -4.90 4.82 14.75
N PHE A 369 -5.45 3.84 15.49
CA PHE A 369 -6.56 3.00 15.05
C PHE A 369 -7.85 3.77 14.74
N ASP A 370 -7.92 5.07 15.08
CA ASP A 370 -9.02 5.99 14.73
C ASP A 370 -8.80 6.71 13.38
N GLY A 371 -7.78 6.33 12.62
CA GLY A 371 -7.49 6.86 11.28
C GLY A 371 -6.81 8.24 11.30
N ARG A 372 -6.39 8.76 12.45
CA ARG A 372 -5.65 10.00 12.53
C ARG A 372 -4.15 9.75 12.36
N ASN A 373 -3.54 10.37 11.36
CA ASN A 373 -2.09 10.44 11.21
C ASN A 373 -1.52 11.26 12.37
N GLY A 374 -0.78 10.63 13.26
CA GLY A 374 -0.10 11.33 14.32
C GLY A 374 0.97 10.47 14.96
N ALA A 375 2.21 10.92 14.87
CA ALA A 375 3.34 10.36 15.59
C ALA A 375 3.22 10.52 17.13
N ASN A 376 2.11 11.07 17.62
CA ASN A 376 1.89 11.36 19.03
C ASN A 376 1.01 10.27 19.64
N PHE A 377 1.64 9.20 20.09
CA PHE A 377 1.08 8.28 21.09
C PHE A 377 1.00 8.96 22.48
N GLN A 378 0.78 10.28 22.51
CA GLN A 378 0.54 11.03 23.75
C GLN A 378 -0.78 10.56 24.35
N GLY A 379 -0.70 10.01 25.55
CA GLY A 379 -1.86 9.52 26.29
C GLY A 379 -1.94 8.01 26.45
N PHE A 380 -1.00 7.23 25.92
CA PHE A 380 -0.90 5.82 26.28
C PHE A 380 -0.43 5.66 27.73
N SER A 381 -1.01 4.68 28.43
CA SER A 381 -0.60 4.35 29.78
C SER A 381 0.88 4.00 29.85
N LYS A 382 1.55 4.38 30.94
CA LYS A 382 2.94 3.96 31.21
C LYS A 382 3.09 2.44 31.36
N THR A 383 1.98 1.73 31.55
CA THR A 383 1.90 0.27 31.66
C THR A 383 1.44 -0.38 30.37
N SER A 384 1.25 0.38 29.27
CA SER A 384 0.80 -0.16 27.99
C SER A 384 1.88 -1.01 27.29
N ILE A 385 1.45 -1.87 26.37
CA ILE A 385 2.35 -2.64 25.49
C ILE A 385 3.28 -1.69 24.70
N TYR A 386 2.75 -0.54 24.24
CA TYR A 386 3.56 0.49 23.61
C TYR A 386 4.71 0.95 24.53
N SER A 387 4.39 1.34 25.78
CA SER A 387 5.40 1.78 26.75
C SER A 387 6.41 0.70 27.10
N TYR A 388 5.96 -0.56 27.16
CA TYR A 388 6.86 -1.70 27.34
C TYR A 388 7.86 -1.82 26.19
N ILE A 389 7.41 -1.73 24.93
CA ILE A 389 8.27 -1.79 23.73
C ILE A 389 9.28 -0.64 23.77
N ILE A 390 8.83 0.59 24.04
CA ILE A 390 9.72 1.76 24.13
C ILE A 390 10.81 1.52 25.19
N ASN A 391 10.43 1.12 26.40
CA ASN A 391 11.38 0.89 27.50
C ASN A 391 12.35 -0.28 27.22
N GLN A 392 11.97 -1.24 26.38
CA GLN A 392 12.81 -2.38 26.04
C GLN A 392 13.90 -2.03 25.02
N TYR A 393 13.67 -1.02 24.17
CA TYR A 393 14.54 -0.77 23.01
C TYR A 393 15.08 0.67 22.90
N LEU A 394 14.62 1.62 23.73
CA LEU A 394 15.22 2.96 23.87
C LEU A 394 16.01 3.11 25.16
#